data_13cedf2c73c8e7820c2f3ccfaa47a3b5
#
_entry.id   13cedf2c73c8e7820c2f3ccfaa47a3b5
#
_cell.length_a   1.000
_cell.length_b   1.000
_cell.length_c   1.000
_cell.angle_alpha   90.00
_cell.angle_beta   90.00
_cell.angle_gamma   90.00
#
_symmetry.space_group_name_H-M   'P 1'
#
loop_
_entity.id
_entity.type
_entity.pdbx_description
1 polymer ?
#
loop_
_entity_poly.entity_id
_entity_poly.type
_entity_poly.pdbx_seq_one_letter_code
_entity_poly.pdbx_strand_id
1 'polypeptide(L)'
;MVTEEDVRRVALSLPGSVERPYNRLPSFRVRSSLFLRIHELPDAFFVRSASVEERNELLRAEPGKFFITPHYEGYPGYLVRPSQVDLDEMTEIVTESWRLCAPKRLLAAYDAEHPPTW
;
A
#
# COMPACT_ATOMS: atom_id res chain seq x y z
N MET A 1 -5.42 -16.76 2.94
CA MET A 1 -5.08 -15.63 3.81
C MET A 1 -3.80 -14.95 3.31
N VAL A 2 -3.81 -13.64 3.20
CA VAL A 2 -2.64 -12.88 2.77
C VAL A 2 -1.60 -12.87 3.88
N THR A 3 -0.35 -13.19 3.50
CA THR A 3 0.78 -13.21 4.45
C THR A 3 1.67 -12.01 4.23
N GLU A 4 2.55 -11.74 5.20
CA GLU A 4 3.58 -10.71 5.05
C GLU A 4 4.46 -10.99 3.83
N GLU A 5 4.77 -12.25 3.56
CA GLU A 5 5.57 -12.62 2.39
C GLU A 5 4.84 -12.33 1.09
N ASP A 6 3.52 -12.49 1.05
CA ASP A 6 2.71 -12.11 -0.10
C ASP A 6 2.79 -10.61 -0.35
N VAL A 7 2.67 -9.81 0.71
CA VAL A 7 2.75 -8.34 0.61
C VAL A 7 4.12 -7.93 0.07
N ARG A 8 5.19 -8.54 0.58
CA ARG A 8 6.56 -8.28 0.15
C ARG A 8 6.76 -8.60 -1.32
N ARG A 9 6.28 -9.76 -1.76
CA ARG A 9 6.43 -10.20 -3.14
C ARG A 9 5.75 -9.21 -4.09
N VAL A 10 4.54 -8.80 -3.78
CA VAL A 10 3.82 -7.83 -4.61
C VAL A 10 4.56 -6.50 -4.65
N ALA A 11 4.97 -5.99 -3.49
CA ALA A 11 5.67 -4.70 -3.42
C ALA A 11 6.95 -4.72 -4.26
N LEU A 12 7.74 -5.79 -4.17
CA LEU A 12 9.00 -5.90 -4.89
C LEU A 12 8.82 -6.15 -6.39
N SER A 13 7.63 -6.55 -6.82
CA SER A 13 7.34 -6.73 -8.24
C SER A 13 7.09 -5.39 -8.95
N LEU A 14 6.86 -4.32 -8.21
CA LEU A 14 6.54 -3.01 -8.79
C LEU A 14 7.83 -2.27 -9.20
N PRO A 15 7.84 -1.60 -10.36
CA PRO A 15 9.05 -0.95 -10.87
C PRO A 15 9.67 0.05 -9.90
N GLY A 16 10.99 -0.02 -9.75
CA GLY A 16 11.73 0.91 -8.90
C GLY A 16 11.54 0.72 -7.41
N SER A 17 10.78 -0.28 -6.99
CA SER A 17 10.55 -0.58 -5.59
C SER A 17 11.83 -1.12 -4.93
N VAL A 18 12.14 -0.61 -3.74
CA VAL A 18 13.25 -1.12 -2.93
C VAL A 18 12.76 -1.35 -1.51
N GLU A 19 13.29 -2.37 -0.89
CA GLU A 19 12.96 -2.68 0.50
C GLU A 19 13.99 -2.05 1.42
N ARG A 20 13.53 -1.37 2.49
CA ARG A 20 14.39 -0.82 3.52
C ARG A 20 13.73 -1.03 4.87
N PRO A 21 14.49 -1.24 5.94
CA PRO A 21 13.88 -1.39 7.26
C PRO A 21 13.36 -0.04 7.78
N TYR A 22 12.24 -0.09 8.47
CA TYR A 22 11.67 1.04 9.20
C TYR A 22 11.24 0.48 10.56
N ASN A 23 11.80 1.00 11.66
CA ASN A 23 11.55 0.46 12.99
C ASN A 23 11.72 -1.07 13.05
N ARG A 24 12.78 -1.56 12.37
CA ARG A 24 13.12 -2.98 12.31
C ARG A 24 12.13 -3.86 11.55
N LEU A 25 11.16 -3.26 10.89
CA LEU A 25 10.18 -3.97 10.08
C LEU A 25 10.35 -3.60 8.61
N PRO A 26 9.94 -4.48 7.69
CA PRO A 26 10.05 -4.19 6.26
C PRO A 26 9.26 -2.95 5.86
N SER A 27 9.86 -2.13 5.02
CA SER A 27 9.16 -1.05 4.34
C SER A 27 9.62 -1.01 2.89
N PHE A 28 8.80 -0.40 2.04
CA PHE A 28 9.03 -0.40 0.61
C PHE A 28 8.88 1.01 0.08
N ARG A 29 9.85 1.43 -0.73
CA ARG A 29 9.94 2.79 -1.24
C ARG A 29 10.13 2.79 -2.74
N VAL A 30 9.66 3.85 -3.39
CA VAL A 30 10.00 4.16 -4.76
C VAL A 30 10.50 5.61 -4.78
N ARG A 31 11.73 5.82 -5.27
CA ARG A 31 12.39 7.14 -5.26
C ARG A 31 12.32 7.82 -3.89
N SER A 32 12.67 7.11 -2.85
CA SER A 32 12.70 7.60 -1.47
C SER A 32 11.32 7.83 -0.84
N SER A 33 10.23 7.67 -1.58
CA SER A 33 8.88 7.79 -1.02
C SER A 33 8.39 6.45 -0.53
N LEU A 34 8.06 6.37 0.74
CA LEU A 34 7.51 5.16 1.34
C LEU A 34 6.08 4.98 0.88
N PHE A 35 5.79 3.83 0.26
CA PHE A 35 4.43 3.52 -0.18
C PHE A 35 3.80 2.34 0.54
N LEU A 36 4.59 1.59 1.32
CA LEU A 36 4.10 0.42 2.04
C LEU A 36 5.04 0.13 3.20
N ARG A 37 4.49 -0.20 4.36
CA ARG A 37 5.32 -0.77 5.42
C ARG A 37 4.51 -1.74 6.28
N ILE A 38 5.20 -2.76 6.76
CA ILE A 38 4.65 -3.66 7.77
C ILE A 38 4.59 -2.87 9.07
N HIS A 39 3.46 -2.90 9.74
CA HIS A 39 3.22 -2.12 10.94
C HIS A 39 3.50 -2.92 12.20
N GLU A 40 3.83 -2.22 13.30
CA GLU A 40 4.11 -2.84 14.59
C GLU A 40 2.87 -3.49 15.20
N LEU A 41 1.68 -2.97 14.88
CA LEU A 41 0.44 -3.59 15.35
C LEU A 41 0.26 -4.95 14.66
N PRO A 42 -0.28 -5.94 15.38
CA PRO A 42 -0.56 -7.22 14.74
C PRO A 42 -1.60 -7.06 13.63
N ASP A 43 -1.46 -7.86 12.58
CA ASP A 43 -2.40 -7.87 11.46
C ASP A 43 -2.59 -6.49 10.83
N ALA A 44 -1.47 -5.83 10.45
CA ALA A 44 -1.55 -4.49 9.86
C ALA A 44 -0.37 -4.18 8.95
N PHE A 45 -0.68 -3.58 7.79
CA PHE A 45 0.35 -2.92 6.98
C PHE A 45 -0.18 -1.55 6.56
N PHE A 46 0.75 -0.61 6.37
CA PHE A 46 0.44 0.77 6.03
C PHE A 46 0.56 1.00 4.53
N VAL A 47 -0.39 1.74 3.95
CA VAL A 47 -0.32 2.24 2.57
C VAL A 47 -0.77 3.70 2.53
N ARG A 48 -0.41 4.38 1.44
CA ARG A 48 -0.83 5.76 1.22
C ARG A 48 -2.19 5.84 0.56
N SER A 49 -2.87 6.97 0.75
CA SER A 49 -4.09 7.32 0.04
C SER A 49 -3.87 8.65 -0.66
N ALA A 50 -4.73 8.97 -1.64
CA ALA A 50 -4.63 10.22 -2.38
C ALA A 50 -4.95 11.43 -1.49
N SER A 51 -5.86 11.25 -0.53
CA SER A 51 -6.25 12.30 0.40
C SER A 51 -6.79 11.70 1.68
N VAL A 52 -6.89 12.55 2.73
CA VAL A 52 -7.53 12.16 3.98
C VAL A 52 -9.02 11.88 3.76
N GLU A 53 -9.66 12.64 2.88
CA GLU A 53 -11.08 12.48 2.58
C GLU A 53 -11.37 11.12 1.93
N GLU A 54 -10.58 10.73 0.93
CA GLU A 54 -10.75 9.42 0.30
C GLU A 54 -10.50 8.28 1.27
N ARG A 55 -9.44 8.43 2.11
CA ARG A 55 -9.17 7.45 3.15
C ARG A 55 -10.36 7.29 4.09
N ASN A 56 -10.93 8.40 4.53
CA ASN A 56 -12.05 8.35 5.47
C ASN A 56 -13.28 7.66 4.87
N GLU A 57 -13.49 7.78 3.57
CA GLU A 57 -14.55 7.04 2.88
C GLU A 57 -14.31 5.54 2.95
N LEU A 58 -13.07 5.09 2.75
CA LEU A 58 -12.73 3.68 2.87
C LEU A 58 -12.97 3.16 4.29
N LEU A 59 -12.58 3.94 5.30
CA LEU A 59 -12.78 3.55 6.69
C LEU A 59 -14.24 3.38 7.04
N ARG A 60 -15.09 4.25 6.48
CA ARG A 60 -16.55 4.16 6.71
C ARG A 60 -17.16 2.98 5.96
N ALA A 61 -16.69 2.73 4.74
CA ALA A 61 -17.25 1.67 3.91
C ALA A 61 -16.89 0.27 4.40
N GLU A 62 -15.65 0.07 4.85
CA GLU A 62 -15.16 -1.25 5.23
C GLU A 62 -14.28 -1.21 6.49
N PRO A 63 -14.89 -0.90 7.64
CA PRO A 63 -14.11 -0.77 8.88
C PRO A 63 -13.48 -2.06 9.38
N GLY A 64 -13.92 -3.21 8.87
CA GLY A 64 -13.30 -4.49 9.18
C GLY A 64 -11.97 -4.71 8.48
N LYS A 65 -11.73 -4.01 7.37
CA LYS A 65 -10.51 -4.14 6.57
C LYS A 65 -9.54 -3.01 6.80
N PHE A 66 -10.04 -1.78 6.97
CA PHE A 66 -9.24 -0.57 6.98
C PHE A 66 -9.44 0.21 8.26
N PHE A 67 -8.35 0.76 8.80
CA PHE A 67 -8.41 1.54 10.03
C PHE A 67 -7.23 2.49 10.11
N ILE A 68 -7.29 3.38 11.09
CA ILE A 68 -6.15 4.25 11.42
C ILE A 68 -5.95 4.27 12.93
N THR A 69 -4.78 4.72 13.34
CA THR A 69 -4.52 5.11 14.72
C THR A 69 -4.50 6.65 14.76
N PRO A 70 -4.55 7.26 15.96
CA PRO A 70 -4.49 8.74 16.06
C PRO A 70 -3.29 9.35 15.33
N HIS A 71 -2.19 8.62 15.23
CA HIS A 71 -0.99 9.07 14.53
C HIS A 71 -1.26 9.45 13.07
N TYR A 72 -2.21 8.78 12.41
CA TYR A 72 -2.50 8.99 11.00
C TYR A 72 -3.68 9.93 10.73
N GLU A 73 -4.27 10.51 11.76
CA GLU A 73 -5.51 11.27 11.61
C GLU A 73 -5.44 12.35 10.53
N GLY A 74 -4.37 13.14 10.51
CA GLY A 74 -4.18 14.19 9.50
C GLY A 74 -3.27 13.79 8.35
N TYR A 75 -2.89 12.53 8.25
CA TYR A 75 -1.94 12.03 7.27
C TYR A 75 -2.65 11.16 6.24
N PRO A 76 -2.43 11.38 4.92
CA PRO A 76 -3.17 10.63 3.88
C PRO A 76 -2.63 9.21 3.73
N GLY A 77 -3.03 8.34 4.63
CA GLY A 77 -2.66 6.94 4.64
C GLY A 77 -3.53 6.17 5.61
N TYR A 78 -3.45 4.86 5.56
CA TYR A 78 -4.27 4.00 6.40
C TYR A 78 -3.63 2.65 6.60
N LEU A 79 -4.19 1.89 7.53
CA LEU A 79 -3.74 0.54 7.83
C LEU A 79 -4.74 -0.46 7.25
N VAL A 80 -4.22 -1.55 6.75
CA VAL A 80 -4.99 -2.65 6.14
C VAL A 80 -4.76 -3.90 6.95
N ARG A 81 -5.83 -4.67 7.20
CA ARG A 81 -5.72 -5.97 7.87
C ARG A 81 -5.51 -7.07 6.83
N PRO A 82 -4.30 -7.67 6.75
CA PRO A 82 -4.07 -8.74 5.78
C PRO A 82 -5.04 -9.91 5.92
N SER A 83 -5.51 -10.18 7.14
CA SER A 83 -6.45 -11.28 7.39
C SER A 83 -7.82 -11.04 6.78
N GLN A 84 -8.14 -9.80 6.37
CA GLN A 84 -9.47 -9.42 5.89
C GLN A 84 -9.50 -9.12 4.40
N VAL A 85 -8.38 -9.28 3.70
CA VAL A 85 -8.29 -9.05 2.26
C VAL A 85 -7.78 -10.31 1.58
N ASP A 86 -8.16 -10.51 0.32
CA ASP A 86 -7.57 -11.58 -0.47
C ASP A 86 -6.36 -11.06 -1.26
N LEU A 87 -5.69 -11.96 -1.97
CA LEU A 87 -4.48 -11.61 -2.70
C LEU A 87 -4.74 -10.56 -3.79
N ASP A 88 -5.84 -10.68 -4.51
CA ASP A 88 -6.15 -9.73 -5.58
C ASP A 88 -6.43 -8.34 -5.02
N GLU A 89 -7.19 -8.25 -3.96
CA GLU A 89 -7.49 -6.98 -3.29
C GLU A 89 -6.22 -6.36 -2.72
N MET A 90 -5.41 -7.15 -2.04
CA MET A 90 -4.14 -6.66 -1.50
C MET A 90 -3.24 -6.13 -2.63
N THR A 91 -3.17 -6.83 -3.75
CA THR A 91 -2.36 -6.42 -4.89
C THR A 91 -2.83 -5.07 -5.42
N GLU A 92 -4.14 -4.86 -5.55
CA GLU A 92 -4.70 -3.57 -5.99
C GLU A 92 -4.36 -2.45 -5.02
N ILE A 93 -4.51 -2.70 -3.72
CA ILE A 93 -4.24 -1.70 -2.68
C ILE A 93 -2.77 -1.27 -2.71
N VAL A 94 -1.86 -2.23 -2.77
CA VAL A 94 -0.41 -1.95 -2.78
C VAL A 94 -0.02 -1.23 -4.07
N THR A 95 -0.55 -1.67 -5.21
CA THR A 95 -0.26 -1.04 -6.50
C THR A 95 -0.74 0.40 -6.54
N GLU A 96 -1.94 0.69 -6.02
CA GLU A 96 -2.44 2.06 -5.97
C GLU A 96 -1.55 2.95 -5.10
N SER A 97 -1.08 2.44 -3.96
CA SER A 97 -0.17 3.19 -3.11
C SER A 97 1.15 3.50 -3.84
N TRP A 98 1.69 2.52 -4.55
CA TRP A 98 2.89 2.70 -5.37
C TRP A 98 2.66 3.76 -6.45
N ARG A 99 1.51 3.75 -7.12
CA ARG A 99 1.17 4.73 -8.16
C ARG A 99 1.20 6.16 -7.62
N LEU A 100 0.77 6.37 -6.39
CA LEU A 100 0.78 7.70 -5.77
C LEU A 100 2.20 8.23 -5.56
N CYS A 101 3.17 7.35 -5.45
CA CYS A 101 4.56 7.72 -5.14
C CYS A 101 5.51 7.63 -6.33
N ALA A 102 5.16 6.83 -7.34
CA ALA A 102 6.05 6.56 -8.47
C ALA A 102 6.16 7.75 -9.43
N PRO A 103 7.36 8.01 -9.97
CA PRO A 103 7.52 9.05 -11.00
C PRO A 103 6.85 8.66 -12.30
N LYS A 104 6.51 9.67 -13.11
CA LYS A 104 5.75 9.48 -14.35
C LYS A 104 6.36 8.45 -15.30
N ARG A 105 7.69 8.40 -15.42
CA ARG A 105 8.31 7.44 -16.34
C ARG A 105 8.11 5.99 -15.90
N LEU A 106 8.09 5.75 -14.59
CA LEU A 106 7.83 4.41 -14.07
C LEU A 106 6.36 4.03 -14.23
N LEU A 107 5.45 4.99 -14.07
CA LEU A 107 4.03 4.78 -14.32
C LEU A 107 3.80 4.43 -15.79
N ALA A 108 4.43 5.16 -16.71
CA ALA A 108 4.30 4.90 -18.13
C ALA A 108 4.83 3.51 -18.50
N ALA A 109 5.97 3.12 -17.93
CA ALA A 109 6.53 1.80 -18.19
C ALA A 109 5.62 0.69 -17.66
N TYR A 110 5.07 0.88 -16.47
CA TYR A 110 4.14 -0.08 -15.89
C TYR A 110 2.88 -0.20 -16.73
N ASP A 111 2.29 0.92 -17.15
CA ASP A 111 1.06 0.93 -17.96
C ASP A 111 1.27 0.31 -19.34
N ALA A 112 2.47 0.44 -19.91
CA ALA A 112 2.79 -0.19 -21.17
C ALA A 112 2.77 -1.72 -21.07
N GLU A 113 3.19 -2.27 -19.92
CA GLU A 113 3.19 -3.71 -19.69
C GLU A 113 1.84 -4.21 -19.15
N HIS A 114 1.01 -3.31 -18.62
CA HIS A 114 -0.28 -3.65 -18.03
C HIS A 114 -1.35 -2.74 -18.62
N PRO A 115 -1.63 -2.85 -19.93
CA PRO A 115 -2.61 -1.98 -20.56
C PRO A 115 -4.00 -2.22 -19.99
N PRO A 116 -4.84 -1.16 -19.94
CA PRO A 116 -6.21 -1.33 -19.46
C PRO A 116 -7.00 -2.29 -20.33
N THR A 117 -7.95 -2.99 -19.72
CA THR A 117 -8.70 -4.06 -20.38
C THR A 117 -10.17 -3.69 -20.63
N TRP A 118 -10.50 -2.40 -20.66
CA TRP A 118 -11.87 -2.00 -20.97
C TRP A 118 -12.20 -2.09 -22.45
#